data_54376b8bc7b5d2331be5a42bbca0d8c0
#
_entry.id   54376b8bc7b5d2331be5a42bbca0d8c0
#
_cell.length_a   1.000
_cell.length_b   1.000
_cell.length_c   1.000
_cell.angle_alpha   90.00
_cell.angle_beta   90.00
_cell.angle_gamma   90.00
#
_symmetry.space_group_name_H-M   'P 1'
#
loop_
_entity.id
_entity.type
_entity.pdbx_description
1 polymer ?
#
loop_
_entity_poly.entity_id
_entity_poly.type
_entity_poly.pdbx_seq_one_letter_code
_entity_poly.pdbx_strand_id
1 'polypeptide(L)'
;MKKIAVTTWVTDDYIDYIGLNELRNSFKYFHPDVDFFVFDTKMTNEAKAKDPWLNNVWMMPPSCMPYIDDYDMVVHIDGDCVVTGPMTELFESDEDIIGVRNNNSLDKASSHPGITIHHLPPFGNGEKIPVQKFINAGLIASNNKQFWYDWHELNREAKRIKDEVNPYAHGIGDEQDTLNQIFHSGKYSTKIIDAMGTNVSYGISNHWGKNDNHWESWSEIYVKDDALYLDDPKTGVPMCLKVMHQAGGAAAAKLNREHGGLREWMKTVIAEEPLQYINKVTS
;
A
#
# COMPACT_ATOMS: atom_id res chain seq x y z
N MET A 1 -2.25 16.25 -19.53
CA MET A 1 -2.11 14.95 -18.85
C MET A 1 -1.14 15.18 -17.72
N LYS A 2 -1.43 14.72 -16.50
CA LYS A 2 -0.51 14.86 -15.36
C LYS A 2 0.78 14.09 -15.62
N LYS A 3 1.91 14.68 -15.24
CA LYS A 3 3.20 13.99 -15.20
C LYS A 3 3.26 13.20 -13.88
N ILE A 4 3.33 11.89 -13.96
CA ILE A 4 3.19 10.99 -12.82
C ILE A 4 4.50 10.22 -12.60
N ALA A 5 4.99 10.20 -11.35
CA ALA A 5 6.03 9.29 -10.88
C ALA A 5 5.40 8.20 -10.03
N VAL A 6 5.70 6.95 -10.33
CA VAL A 6 5.40 5.82 -9.44
C VAL A 6 6.70 5.33 -8.82
N THR A 7 6.71 5.21 -7.50
CA THR A 7 7.88 4.81 -6.73
C THR A 7 7.61 3.55 -5.95
N THR A 8 8.61 2.71 -5.83
CA THR A 8 8.62 1.61 -4.87
C THR A 8 9.91 1.64 -4.08
N TRP A 9 9.84 1.21 -2.82
CA TRP A 9 11.02 1.09 -1.97
C TRP A 9 11.34 -0.39 -1.73
N VAL A 10 12.59 -0.76 -2.00
CA VAL A 10 13.11 -2.11 -1.74
C VAL A 10 14.56 -2.05 -1.31
N THR A 11 14.98 -2.98 -0.45
CA THR A 11 16.39 -3.21 -0.13
C THR A 11 16.83 -4.58 -0.64
N ASP A 12 18.13 -4.77 -0.84
CA ASP A 12 18.69 -6.02 -1.35
C ASP A 12 18.28 -7.23 -0.51
N ASP A 13 18.10 -7.03 0.80
CA ASP A 13 17.64 -8.06 1.74
C ASP A 13 16.22 -8.57 1.44
N TYR A 14 15.43 -7.77 0.69
CA TYR A 14 14.03 -8.05 0.37
C TYR A 14 13.78 -8.31 -1.10
N ILE A 15 14.75 -8.02 -1.98
CA ILE A 15 14.54 -8.06 -3.44
C ILE A 15 14.13 -9.45 -3.94
N ASP A 16 14.63 -10.50 -3.28
CA ASP A 16 14.31 -11.90 -3.61
C ASP A 16 13.00 -12.38 -2.95
N TYR A 17 12.46 -11.60 -2.00
CA TYR A 17 11.27 -11.98 -1.23
C TYR A 17 10.00 -11.31 -1.70
N ILE A 18 10.14 -10.16 -2.34
CA ILE A 18 9.06 -9.37 -2.89
C ILE A 18 9.00 -9.55 -4.41
N GLY A 19 7.86 -9.34 -4.99
CA GLY A 19 7.67 -9.46 -6.42
C GLY A 19 8.09 -8.21 -7.20
N LEU A 20 9.29 -7.64 -6.96
CA LEU A 20 9.71 -6.40 -7.62
C LEU A 20 9.67 -6.50 -9.15
N ASN A 21 10.09 -7.62 -9.72
CA ASN A 21 10.03 -7.81 -11.16
C ASN A 21 8.58 -7.95 -11.63
N GLU A 22 7.76 -8.70 -10.89
CA GLU A 22 6.34 -8.85 -11.15
C GLU A 22 5.62 -7.49 -11.06
N LEU A 23 5.92 -6.68 -10.04
CA LEU A 23 5.40 -5.33 -9.93
C LEU A 23 5.83 -4.47 -11.11
N ARG A 24 7.11 -4.41 -11.42
CA ARG A 24 7.63 -3.56 -12.51
C ARG A 24 7.04 -3.96 -13.86
N ASN A 25 7.03 -5.25 -14.18
CA ASN A 25 6.52 -5.75 -15.45
C ASN A 25 5.02 -5.54 -15.58
N SER A 26 4.24 -5.90 -14.56
CA SER A 26 2.79 -5.69 -14.57
C SER A 26 2.42 -4.21 -14.60
N PHE A 27 3.14 -3.35 -13.87
CA PHE A 27 2.94 -1.91 -13.95
C PHE A 27 3.19 -1.41 -15.38
N LYS A 28 4.31 -1.76 -15.99
CA LYS A 28 4.67 -1.33 -17.35
C LYS A 28 3.77 -1.93 -18.42
N TYR A 29 3.17 -3.08 -18.17
CA TYR A 29 2.17 -3.66 -19.07
C TYR A 29 0.95 -2.75 -19.24
N PHE A 30 0.44 -2.16 -18.15
CA PHE A 30 -0.73 -1.27 -18.18
C PHE A 30 -0.38 0.20 -18.38
N HIS A 31 0.83 0.61 -17.98
CA HIS A 31 1.26 2.01 -17.93
C HIS A 31 2.67 2.18 -18.52
N PRO A 32 2.87 1.87 -19.83
CA PRO A 32 4.20 1.90 -20.44
C PRO A 32 4.84 3.28 -20.42
N ASP A 33 4.01 4.34 -20.48
CA ASP A 33 4.45 5.75 -20.59
C ASP A 33 4.58 6.46 -19.23
N VAL A 34 4.25 5.78 -18.12
CA VAL A 34 4.38 6.37 -16.78
C VAL A 34 5.76 6.04 -16.20
N ASP A 35 6.43 7.02 -15.62
CA ASP A 35 7.75 6.82 -15.01
C ASP A 35 7.64 5.95 -13.75
N PHE A 36 8.51 4.92 -13.67
CA PHE A 36 8.58 3.99 -12.54
C PHE A 36 9.99 3.97 -11.97
N PHE A 37 10.11 4.28 -10.69
CA PHE A 37 11.36 4.40 -9.96
C PHE A 37 11.45 3.39 -8.83
N VAL A 38 12.66 2.90 -8.62
CA VAL A 38 12.99 2.03 -7.48
C VAL A 38 13.91 2.79 -6.54
N PHE A 39 13.47 2.98 -5.31
CA PHE A 39 14.28 3.51 -4.22
C PHE A 39 15.03 2.34 -3.58
N ASP A 40 16.26 2.15 -3.98
CA ASP A 40 17.09 0.98 -3.70
C ASP A 40 17.87 1.08 -2.37
N THR A 41 18.68 0.08 -2.07
CA THR A 41 19.56 0.02 -0.90
C THR A 41 20.52 1.21 -0.83
N LYS A 42 21.06 1.65 -1.96
CA LYS A 42 21.99 2.79 -1.99
C LYS A 42 21.27 4.07 -1.57
N MET A 43 20.12 4.36 -2.19
CA MET A 43 19.29 5.52 -1.85
C MET A 43 18.80 5.46 -0.39
N THR A 44 18.44 4.27 0.09
CA THR A 44 18.07 4.02 1.49
C THR A 44 19.20 4.38 2.45
N ASN A 45 20.42 3.96 2.15
CA ASN A 45 21.58 4.26 2.98
C ASN A 45 21.93 5.76 2.95
N GLU A 46 21.79 6.42 1.80
CA GLU A 46 21.96 7.86 1.67
C GLU A 46 20.92 8.65 2.47
N ALA A 47 19.64 8.19 2.47
CA ALA A 47 18.58 8.79 3.28
C ALA A 47 18.87 8.63 4.78
N LYS A 48 19.26 7.43 5.23
CA LYS A 48 19.63 7.16 6.64
C LYS A 48 20.87 7.94 7.08
N ALA A 49 21.82 8.19 6.18
CA ALA A 49 22.99 9.02 6.49
C ALA A 49 22.63 10.50 6.72
N LYS A 50 21.62 11.01 6.03
CA LYS A 50 21.08 12.37 6.20
C LYS A 50 20.18 12.47 7.42
N ASP A 51 19.35 11.46 7.63
CA ASP A 51 18.35 11.38 8.71
C ASP A 51 18.58 10.10 9.54
N PRO A 52 19.48 10.10 10.53
CA PRO A 52 19.86 8.90 11.29
C PRO A 52 18.74 8.22 12.09
N TRP A 53 17.61 8.91 12.31
CA TRP A 53 16.43 8.33 12.96
C TRP A 53 15.65 7.36 12.05
N LEU A 54 15.86 7.43 10.73
CA LEU A 54 15.18 6.58 9.76
C LEU A 54 15.57 5.12 9.94
N ASN A 55 14.55 4.26 9.90
CA ASN A 55 14.71 2.82 9.71
C ASN A 55 13.78 2.36 8.58
N ASN A 56 13.74 1.07 8.32
CA ASN A 56 12.98 0.52 7.21
C ASN A 56 11.46 0.79 7.28
N VAL A 57 10.91 0.95 8.48
CA VAL A 57 9.48 1.22 8.68
C VAL A 57 9.07 2.64 8.22
N TRP A 58 10.01 3.58 8.14
CA TRP A 58 9.74 5.00 7.87
C TRP A 58 10.21 5.47 6.48
N MET A 59 10.40 4.52 5.54
CA MET A 59 11.03 4.83 4.24
C MET A 59 10.07 5.28 3.14
N MET A 60 8.75 5.17 3.30
CA MET A 60 7.81 5.53 2.25
C MET A 60 7.91 7.01 1.84
N PRO A 61 7.77 8.01 2.73
CA PRO A 61 7.92 9.40 2.32
C PRO A 61 9.30 9.70 1.72
N PRO A 62 10.44 9.28 2.32
CA PRO A 62 11.75 9.46 1.71
C PRO A 62 11.88 8.88 0.30
N SER A 63 11.21 7.79 0.00
CA SER A 63 11.25 7.19 -1.35
C SER A 63 10.52 8.01 -2.41
N CYS A 64 9.59 8.86 -2.00
CA CYS A 64 8.80 9.74 -2.87
C CYS A 64 9.43 11.13 -3.05
N MET A 65 10.10 11.64 -2.01
CA MET A 65 10.64 13.00 -1.97
C MET A 65 11.53 13.39 -3.15
N PRO A 66 12.37 12.52 -3.73
CA PRO A 66 13.20 12.90 -4.88
C PRO A 66 12.43 13.35 -6.12
N TYR A 67 11.14 13.05 -6.20
CA TYR A 67 10.33 13.24 -7.42
C TYR A 67 9.27 14.32 -7.30
N ILE A 68 8.97 14.81 -6.09
CA ILE A 68 7.84 15.72 -5.84
C ILE A 68 7.92 17.09 -6.51
N ASP A 69 9.10 17.55 -6.90
CA ASP A 69 9.26 18.84 -7.59
C ASP A 69 9.17 18.72 -9.11
N ASP A 70 9.38 17.54 -9.66
CA ASP A 70 9.42 17.28 -11.09
C ASP A 70 8.13 16.67 -11.65
N TYR A 71 7.21 16.25 -10.77
CA TYR A 71 5.98 15.54 -11.14
C TYR A 71 4.75 16.18 -10.50
N ASP A 72 3.63 16.13 -11.24
CA ASP A 72 2.33 16.64 -10.78
C ASP A 72 1.70 15.71 -9.72
N MET A 73 2.00 14.40 -9.82
CA MET A 73 1.55 13.37 -8.88
C MET A 73 2.70 12.42 -8.59
N VAL A 74 2.88 12.07 -7.33
CA VAL A 74 3.78 10.99 -6.90
C VAL A 74 2.95 9.89 -6.24
N VAL A 75 3.22 8.65 -6.64
CA VAL A 75 2.55 7.44 -6.16
C VAL A 75 3.58 6.52 -5.52
N HIS A 76 3.33 6.09 -4.30
CA HIS A 76 4.05 4.98 -3.70
C HIS A 76 3.27 3.69 -3.91
N ILE A 77 3.96 2.61 -4.28
CA ILE A 77 3.42 1.26 -4.34
C ILE A 77 4.43 0.28 -3.73
N ASP A 78 3.97 -0.57 -2.81
CA ASP A 78 4.85 -1.55 -2.16
C ASP A 78 5.39 -2.57 -3.16
N GLY A 79 6.64 -3.01 -2.95
CA GLY A 79 7.35 -3.92 -3.84
C GLY A 79 6.76 -5.33 -3.92
N ASP A 80 5.87 -5.71 -3.00
CA ASP A 80 5.14 -6.96 -2.97
C ASP A 80 3.73 -6.86 -3.60
N CYS A 81 3.52 -5.86 -4.45
CA CYS A 81 2.33 -5.70 -5.26
C CYS A 81 2.48 -6.29 -6.66
N VAL A 82 1.34 -6.64 -7.25
CA VAL A 82 1.18 -6.97 -8.68
C VAL A 82 0.05 -6.10 -9.24
N VAL A 83 0.32 -5.33 -10.28
CA VAL A 83 -0.70 -4.56 -10.98
C VAL A 83 -1.47 -5.48 -11.92
N THR A 84 -2.77 -5.53 -11.79
CA THR A 84 -3.66 -6.45 -12.52
C THR A 84 -4.67 -5.74 -13.41
N GLY A 85 -4.63 -4.41 -13.42
CA GLY A 85 -5.48 -3.59 -14.28
C GLY A 85 -5.01 -2.13 -14.33
N PRO A 86 -5.52 -1.33 -15.27
CA PRO A 86 -5.15 0.08 -15.37
C PRO A 86 -5.59 0.85 -14.12
N MET A 87 -4.69 1.69 -13.59
CA MET A 87 -4.88 2.49 -12.37
C MET A 87 -5.47 3.87 -12.67
N THR A 88 -6.40 3.94 -13.62
CA THR A 88 -6.96 5.19 -14.15
C THR A 88 -7.61 6.04 -13.05
N GLU A 89 -8.40 5.39 -12.18
CA GLU A 89 -9.11 6.08 -11.09
C GLU A 89 -8.14 6.76 -10.10
N LEU A 90 -6.95 6.20 -9.91
CA LEU A 90 -5.89 6.79 -9.10
C LEU A 90 -5.28 8.00 -9.82
N PHE A 91 -4.88 7.84 -11.07
CA PHE A 91 -4.12 8.84 -11.81
C PHE A 91 -4.96 10.07 -12.20
N GLU A 92 -6.27 9.90 -12.41
CA GLU A 92 -7.20 10.98 -12.75
C GLU A 92 -7.74 11.73 -11.53
N SER A 93 -7.49 11.26 -10.32
CA SER A 93 -7.96 11.92 -9.09
C SER A 93 -7.25 13.23 -8.84
N ASP A 94 -8.01 14.27 -8.48
CA ASP A 94 -7.51 15.64 -8.27
C ASP A 94 -7.34 15.99 -6.79
N GLU A 95 -7.73 15.11 -5.89
CA GLU A 95 -7.55 15.31 -4.45
C GLU A 95 -6.07 15.36 -4.07
N ASP A 96 -5.75 16.06 -2.99
CA ASP A 96 -4.37 16.18 -2.49
C ASP A 96 -3.77 14.82 -2.15
N ILE A 97 -4.56 13.94 -1.52
CA ILE A 97 -4.14 12.59 -1.12
C ILE A 97 -5.18 11.58 -1.56
N ILE A 98 -4.73 10.56 -2.26
CA ILE A 98 -5.55 9.45 -2.72
C ILE A 98 -5.05 8.17 -2.03
N GLY A 99 -5.91 7.56 -1.23
CA GLY A 99 -5.62 6.32 -0.52
C GLY A 99 -6.43 5.15 -1.04
N VAL A 100 -5.97 3.96 -0.74
CA VAL A 100 -6.71 2.72 -0.92
C VAL A 100 -7.12 2.15 0.43
N ARG A 101 -8.24 1.49 0.46
CA ARG A 101 -8.82 0.91 1.67
C ARG A 101 -7.90 -0.17 2.26
N ASN A 102 -7.75 -0.18 3.58
CA ASN A 102 -7.13 -1.32 4.24
C ASN A 102 -8.10 -2.51 4.27
N ASN A 103 -7.62 -3.72 4.05
CA ASN A 103 -8.44 -4.94 3.98
C ASN A 103 -9.26 -5.21 5.24
N ASN A 104 -8.73 -4.87 6.41
CA ASN A 104 -9.48 -4.95 7.66
C ASN A 104 -10.79 -4.15 7.63
N SER A 105 -10.91 -3.19 6.70
CA SER A 105 -12.15 -2.42 6.49
C SER A 105 -13.25 -3.21 5.77
N LEU A 106 -12.91 -4.33 5.12
CA LEU A 106 -13.87 -5.23 4.48
C LEU A 106 -14.46 -6.25 5.45
N ASP A 107 -13.77 -6.54 6.53
CA ASP A 107 -14.19 -7.60 7.43
C ASP A 107 -15.47 -7.22 8.21
N LYS A 108 -16.41 -8.16 8.23
CA LYS A 108 -17.67 -8.05 8.97
C LYS A 108 -17.50 -8.00 10.49
N ALA A 109 -16.36 -8.45 10.93
CA ALA A 109 -16.09 -8.75 12.32
C ALA A 109 -14.77 -8.19 12.80
N SER A 110 -14.30 -7.04 12.27
CA SER A 110 -13.09 -6.51 12.88
C SER A 110 -13.38 -6.27 14.36
N SER A 111 -13.08 -7.28 15.15
CA SER A 111 -13.03 -7.25 16.60
C SER A 111 -11.96 -6.28 17.10
N HIS A 112 -11.22 -5.65 16.20
CA HIS A 112 -10.34 -4.56 16.53
C HIS A 112 -11.20 -3.32 16.82
N PRO A 113 -11.29 -2.93 18.10
CA PRO A 113 -11.85 -1.62 18.42
C PRO A 113 -11.04 -0.62 17.62
N GLY A 114 -11.70 0.20 16.80
CA GLY A 114 -11.08 1.10 15.84
C GLY A 114 -9.74 1.62 16.35
N ILE A 115 -8.69 1.52 15.54
CA ILE A 115 -7.35 1.90 15.93
C ILE A 115 -7.45 3.32 16.49
N THR A 116 -7.16 3.44 17.76
CA THR A 116 -7.07 4.75 18.39
C THR A 116 -5.77 5.34 17.90
N ILE A 117 -5.83 6.12 16.83
CA ILE A 117 -4.67 6.89 16.43
C ILE A 117 -4.41 7.88 17.54
N HIS A 118 -3.29 7.70 18.22
CA HIS A 118 -2.84 8.64 19.20
C HIS A 118 -2.54 9.95 18.47
N HIS A 119 -3.19 11.01 18.90
CA HIS A 119 -3.16 12.30 18.28
C HIS A 119 -1.79 12.93 18.45
N LEU A 120 -0.99 12.83 17.40
CA LEU A 120 0.27 13.55 17.33
C LEU A 120 -0.01 14.95 16.77
N PRO A 121 0.28 16.02 17.55
CA PRO A 121 0.25 17.36 16.99
C PRO A 121 1.17 17.43 15.76
N PRO A 122 0.82 18.20 14.70
CA PRO A 122 -0.34 19.12 14.65
C PRO A 122 -1.59 18.50 14.01
N PHE A 123 -1.58 17.23 13.63
CA PHE A 123 -2.62 16.62 12.79
C PHE A 123 -3.72 15.91 13.58
N GLY A 124 -3.46 15.52 14.78
CA GLY A 124 -4.43 14.80 15.61
C GLY A 124 -5.51 15.72 16.20
N ASN A 125 -6.76 15.32 16.07
CA ASN A 125 -7.92 16.04 16.60
C ASN A 125 -8.66 15.31 17.74
N GLY A 126 -8.17 14.18 18.20
CA GLY A 126 -8.80 13.41 19.29
C GLY A 126 -9.85 12.40 18.82
N GLU A 127 -10.19 12.35 17.54
CA GLU A 127 -11.22 11.45 17.03
C GLU A 127 -10.65 10.06 16.68
N LYS A 128 -11.47 9.04 16.88
CA LYS A 128 -11.17 7.69 16.42
C LYS A 128 -11.50 7.58 14.93
N ILE A 129 -10.55 7.12 14.14
CA ILE A 129 -10.81 6.78 12.74
C ILE A 129 -11.54 5.44 12.72
N PRO A 130 -12.76 5.39 12.17
CA PRO A 130 -13.46 4.13 11.98
C PRO A 130 -12.62 3.19 11.09
N VAL A 131 -12.55 1.91 11.44
CA VAL A 131 -11.79 0.92 10.69
C VAL A 131 -12.18 0.89 9.20
N GLN A 132 -13.44 1.17 8.87
CA GLN A 132 -13.95 1.23 7.51
C GLN A 132 -13.38 2.38 6.66
N LYS A 133 -12.77 3.36 7.32
CA LYS A 133 -12.11 4.51 6.68
C LYS A 133 -10.59 4.41 6.73
N PHE A 134 -10.05 3.35 7.32
CA PHE A 134 -8.62 3.16 7.43
C PHE A 134 -8.03 2.82 6.05
N ILE A 135 -6.97 3.54 5.68
CA ILE A 135 -6.25 3.31 4.42
C ILE A 135 -4.97 2.54 4.66
N ASN A 136 -4.53 1.84 3.63
CA ASN A 136 -3.29 1.08 3.63
C ASN A 136 -2.15 1.94 3.07
N ALA A 137 -0.97 1.80 3.65
CA ALA A 137 0.21 2.54 3.23
C ALA A 137 0.88 1.96 1.97
N GLY A 138 0.59 0.71 1.61
CA GLY A 138 1.22 0.03 0.47
C GLY A 138 0.81 0.54 -0.91
N LEU A 139 -0.21 1.40 -0.98
CA LEU A 139 -0.54 2.17 -2.19
C LEU A 139 -1.14 3.51 -1.79
N ILE A 140 -0.39 4.57 -2.05
CA ILE A 140 -0.78 5.95 -1.74
C ILE A 140 -0.32 6.88 -2.86
N ALA A 141 -1.16 7.84 -3.24
CA ALA A 141 -0.81 8.87 -4.20
C ALA A 141 -1.05 10.26 -3.65
N SER A 142 -0.26 11.23 -4.10
CA SER A 142 -0.50 12.63 -3.77
C SER A 142 -0.20 13.56 -4.94
N ASN A 143 -1.12 14.51 -5.15
CA ASN A 143 -0.95 15.69 -6.00
C ASN A 143 -0.34 16.87 -5.24
N ASN A 144 -0.08 16.71 -3.93
CA ASN A 144 0.40 17.79 -3.08
C ASN A 144 1.75 17.42 -2.45
N LYS A 145 2.80 18.09 -2.89
CA LYS A 145 4.16 17.82 -2.40
C LYS A 145 4.35 18.04 -0.89
N GLN A 146 3.59 18.99 -0.30
CA GLN A 146 3.68 19.27 1.13
C GLN A 146 3.23 18.09 1.98
N PHE A 147 2.32 17.25 1.46
CA PHE A 147 1.92 16.02 2.14
C PHE A 147 3.10 15.08 2.45
N TRP A 148 4.03 14.89 1.51
CA TRP A 148 5.17 13.99 1.72
C TRP A 148 6.12 14.51 2.80
N TYR A 149 6.34 15.83 2.85
CA TYR A 149 7.11 16.46 3.92
C TYR A 149 6.43 16.35 5.27
N ASP A 150 5.12 16.64 5.33
CA ASP A 150 4.35 16.57 6.56
C ASP A 150 4.28 15.14 7.11
N TRP A 151 4.12 14.15 6.22
CA TRP A 151 4.11 12.75 6.63
C TRP A 151 5.49 12.31 7.14
N HIS A 152 6.56 12.72 6.50
CA HIS A 152 7.93 12.48 6.96
C HIS A 152 8.18 13.06 8.36
N GLU A 153 7.80 14.32 8.59
CA GLU A 153 7.94 14.98 9.88
C GLU A 153 7.07 14.33 10.97
N LEU A 154 5.86 13.91 10.62
CA LEU A 154 4.97 13.19 11.54
C LEU A 154 5.55 11.81 11.91
N ASN A 155 6.18 11.11 10.97
CA ASN A 155 6.91 9.87 11.23
C ASN A 155 8.07 10.11 12.21
N ARG A 156 8.83 11.19 12.02
CA ARG A 156 9.93 11.55 12.90
C ARG A 156 9.47 11.81 14.34
N GLU A 157 8.37 12.53 14.49
CA GLU A 157 7.77 12.81 15.80
C GLU A 157 7.22 11.54 16.45
N ALA A 158 6.55 10.69 15.68
CA ALA A 158 6.06 9.39 16.15
C ALA A 158 7.21 8.50 16.66
N LYS A 159 8.30 8.43 15.91
CA LYS A 159 9.52 7.70 16.30
C LYS A 159 10.12 8.25 17.59
N ARG A 160 10.25 9.60 17.69
CA ARG A 160 10.77 10.26 18.90
C ARG A 160 9.92 9.92 20.13
N ILE A 161 8.59 10.00 20.03
CA ILE A 161 7.70 9.67 21.13
C ILE A 161 7.83 8.19 21.51
N LYS A 162 7.91 7.31 20.52
CA LYS A 162 8.07 5.87 20.76
C LYS A 162 9.37 5.56 21.50
N ASP A 163 10.46 6.22 21.15
CA ASP A 163 11.76 5.98 21.76
C ASP A 163 11.89 6.62 23.16
N GLU A 164 11.40 7.86 23.33
CA GLU A 164 11.63 8.66 24.54
C GLU A 164 10.56 8.46 25.61
N VAL A 165 9.30 8.26 25.22
CA VAL A 165 8.18 8.28 26.16
C VAL A 165 7.74 6.89 26.55
N ASN A 166 7.54 6.01 25.58
CA ASN A 166 7.09 4.64 25.86
C ASN A 166 7.35 3.70 24.66
N PRO A 167 8.37 2.86 24.73
CA PRO A 167 8.64 1.86 23.70
C PRO A 167 7.51 0.82 23.53
N TYR A 168 6.58 0.77 24.48
CA TYR A 168 5.39 -0.09 24.47
C TYR A 168 4.10 0.69 24.25
N ALA A 169 4.16 1.98 23.84
CA ALA A 169 2.96 2.74 23.50
C ALA A 169 2.28 2.07 22.29
N HIS A 170 1.45 1.10 22.58
CA HIS A 170 0.56 0.48 21.62
C HIS A 170 -0.33 1.57 21.03
N GLY A 171 -0.19 1.83 19.73
CA GLY A 171 -1.00 2.79 19.00
C GLY A 171 -0.27 4.01 18.42
N ILE A 172 1.03 4.17 18.71
CA ILE A 172 1.94 4.89 17.84
C ILE A 172 2.66 3.80 17.05
N GLY A 173 1.98 3.35 15.99
CA GLY A 173 2.43 2.19 15.26
C GLY A 173 3.60 2.48 14.34
N ASP A 174 3.35 2.26 13.10
CA ASP A 174 4.26 2.42 11.99
C ASP A 174 3.80 3.59 11.10
N GLU A 175 4.36 3.68 9.91
CA GLU A 175 4.03 4.69 8.91
C GLU A 175 2.56 4.69 8.50
N GLN A 176 1.87 3.56 8.59
CA GLN A 176 0.44 3.47 8.25
C GLN A 176 -0.44 4.21 9.26
N ASP A 177 -0.09 4.22 10.54
CA ASP A 177 -0.84 4.95 11.56
C ASP A 177 -0.69 6.46 11.38
N THR A 178 0.52 6.93 11.12
CA THR A 178 0.80 8.34 10.85
C THR A 178 0.18 8.80 9.55
N LEU A 179 0.19 7.95 8.51
CA LEU A 179 -0.52 8.20 7.25
C LEU A 179 -2.02 8.42 7.50
N ASN A 180 -2.66 7.52 8.24
CA ASN A 180 -4.09 7.65 8.53
C ASN A 180 -4.40 8.90 9.37
N GLN A 181 -3.51 9.28 10.28
CA GLN A 181 -3.67 10.51 11.04
C GLN A 181 -3.64 11.75 10.14
N ILE A 182 -2.69 11.86 9.22
CA ILE A 182 -2.63 13.01 8.31
C ILE A 182 -3.74 12.98 7.27
N PHE A 183 -4.11 11.80 6.75
CA PHE A 183 -5.18 11.61 5.79
C PHE A 183 -6.53 12.10 6.33
N HIS A 184 -6.82 11.85 7.60
CA HIS A 184 -8.09 12.23 8.26
C HIS A 184 -8.01 13.54 9.05
N SER A 185 -6.91 14.27 8.96
CA SER A 185 -6.72 15.53 9.70
C SER A 185 -7.61 16.69 9.26
N GLY A 186 -8.16 16.62 8.05
CA GLY A 186 -8.87 17.73 7.41
C GLY A 186 -7.96 18.82 6.83
N LYS A 187 -6.63 18.66 6.87
CA LYS A 187 -5.66 19.59 6.26
C LYS A 187 -5.64 19.47 4.74
N TYR A 188 -5.84 18.29 4.22
CA TYR A 188 -5.79 17.94 2.81
C TYR A 188 -7.16 17.49 2.30
N SER A 189 -7.43 17.74 1.02
CA SER A 189 -8.52 17.03 0.33
C SER A 189 -8.12 15.57 0.13
N THR A 190 -9.03 14.64 0.49
CA THR A 190 -8.71 13.21 0.52
C THR A 190 -9.77 12.36 -0.16
N LYS A 191 -9.35 11.27 -0.78
CA LYS A 191 -10.23 10.29 -1.41
C LYS A 191 -9.77 8.87 -1.18
N ILE A 192 -10.71 7.98 -0.83
CA ILE A 192 -10.52 6.54 -0.87
C ILE A 192 -11.12 6.04 -2.17
N ILE A 193 -10.28 5.57 -3.11
CA ILE A 193 -10.72 5.23 -4.48
C ILE A 193 -11.49 3.94 -4.58
N ASP A 194 -11.26 3.00 -3.71
CA ASP A 194 -11.93 1.69 -3.65
C ASP A 194 -12.87 1.59 -2.44
N ALA A 195 -13.56 2.68 -2.11
CA ALA A 195 -14.54 2.71 -1.03
C ALA A 195 -15.66 1.67 -1.28
N MET A 196 -16.31 1.26 -0.18
CA MET A 196 -17.43 0.31 -0.27
C MET A 196 -18.51 0.80 -1.24
N GLY A 197 -18.97 -0.13 -2.10
CA GLY A 197 -19.97 0.17 -3.13
C GLY A 197 -19.40 0.65 -4.46
N THR A 198 -18.09 0.75 -4.60
CA THR A 198 -17.43 0.93 -5.89
C THR A 198 -17.32 -0.42 -6.62
N ASN A 199 -17.20 -0.37 -7.94
CA ASN A 199 -16.94 -1.54 -8.78
C ASN A 199 -15.45 -1.79 -9.03
N VAL A 200 -14.58 -1.15 -8.26
CA VAL A 200 -13.12 -1.20 -8.39
C VAL A 200 -12.52 -1.65 -7.06
N SER A 201 -11.54 -2.52 -7.11
CA SER A 201 -10.73 -2.92 -5.96
C SER A 201 -9.25 -2.70 -6.26
N TYR A 202 -8.58 -2.00 -5.35
CA TYR A 202 -7.13 -2.02 -5.23
C TYR A 202 -6.76 -3.01 -4.12
N GLY A 203 -7.26 -4.24 -4.31
CA GLY A 203 -7.34 -5.29 -3.32
C GLY A 203 -6.01 -5.59 -2.67
N ILE A 204 -5.97 -5.38 -1.40
CA ILE A 204 -4.83 -5.60 -0.55
C ILE A 204 -5.05 -6.89 0.18
N SER A 205 -4.22 -7.88 -0.06
CA SER A 205 -4.32 -9.10 0.71
C SER A 205 -3.88 -8.84 2.15
N ASN A 206 -4.58 -9.41 3.08
CA ASN A 206 -4.21 -9.34 4.46
C ASN A 206 -3.52 -10.63 4.92
N HIS A 207 -2.57 -10.50 5.85
CA HIS A 207 -1.74 -11.63 6.26
C HIS A 207 -1.59 -11.78 7.77
N TRP A 208 -2.21 -10.90 8.52
CA TRP A 208 -2.13 -10.92 9.97
C TRP A 208 -3.35 -11.57 10.61
N GLY A 209 -3.31 -12.86 10.79
CA GLY A 209 -4.27 -13.56 11.62
C GLY A 209 -4.23 -15.05 11.37
N LYS A 210 -3.90 -15.83 12.39
CA LYS A 210 -3.96 -17.29 12.31
C LYS A 210 -5.37 -17.84 12.14
N ASN A 211 -6.39 -16.97 12.17
CA ASN A 211 -7.81 -17.32 12.11
C ASN A 211 -8.58 -16.57 11.00
N ASP A 212 -7.92 -15.69 10.27
CA ASP A 212 -8.56 -14.99 9.18
C ASP A 212 -8.21 -15.69 7.88
N ASN A 213 -9.20 -16.29 7.24
CA ASN A 213 -9.07 -17.05 6.00
C ASN A 213 -8.91 -16.12 4.78
N HIS A 214 -8.00 -15.15 4.86
CA HIS A 214 -7.75 -14.21 3.75
C HIS A 214 -7.16 -14.89 2.51
N TRP A 215 -6.64 -16.08 2.67
CA TRP A 215 -6.24 -16.95 1.57
C TRP A 215 -7.43 -17.36 0.68
N GLU A 216 -8.62 -17.41 1.25
CA GLU A 216 -9.84 -17.74 0.53
C GLU A 216 -10.20 -16.67 -0.50
N SER A 217 -9.94 -15.38 -0.21
CA SER A 217 -10.25 -14.30 -1.15
C SER A 217 -9.43 -14.38 -2.45
N TRP A 218 -8.20 -14.87 -2.39
CA TRP A 218 -7.40 -15.08 -3.61
C TRP A 218 -7.83 -16.29 -4.41
N SER A 219 -8.41 -17.31 -3.76
CA SER A 219 -9.02 -18.46 -4.44
C SER A 219 -10.33 -18.09 -5.13
N GLU A 220 -10.96 -16.98 -4.74
CA GLU A 220 -12.22 -16.48 -5.30
C GLU A 220 -12.03 -15.51 -6.47
N ILE A 221 -10.77 -15.17 -6.82
CA ILE A 221 -10.46 -14.33 -7.97
C ILE A 221 -10.80 -15.08 -9.26
N TYR A 222 -11.46 -14.39 -10.17
CA TYR A 222 -11.82 -14.94 -11.49
C TYR A 222 -11.51 -13.96 -12.63
N VAL A 223 -11.44 -14.48 -13.86
CA VAL A 223 -11.25 -13.69 -15.07
C VAL A 223 -12.62 -13.39 -15.70
N LYS A 224 -12.82 -12.13 -16.08
CA LYS A 224 -13.96 -11.69 -16.86
C LYS A 224 -13.53 -10.52 -17.75
N ASP A 225 -13.92 -10.53 -19.02
CA ASP A 225 -13.64 -9.45 -19.98
C ASP A 225 -12.14 -9.03 -20.03
N ASP A 226 -11.24 -10.04 -20.02
CA ASP A 226 -9.76 -9.86 -19.97
C ASP A 226 -9.28 -8.99 -18.80
N ALA A 227 -9.93 -9.13 -17.64
CA ALA A 227 -9.55 -8.49 -16.38
C ALA A 227 -9.80 -9.42 -15.20
N LEU A 228 -9.12 -9.15 -14.07
CA LEU A 228 -9.37 -9.89 -12.82
C LEU A 228 -10.50 -9.23 -12.02
N TYR A 229 -11.30 -10.07 -11.41
CA TYR A 229 -12.41 -9.67 -10.56
C TYR A 229 -12.40 -10.44 -9.24
N LEU A 230 -12.96 -9.79 -8.24
CA LEU A 230 -13.29 -10.34 -6.93
C LEU A 230 -14.65 -9.78 -6.53
N ASP A 231 -15.54 -10.62 -6.02
CA ASP A 231 -16.83 -10.14 -5.54
C ASP A 231 -16.69 -9.47 -4.17
N ASP A 232 -17.33 -8.32 -3.99
CA ASP A 232 -17.43 -7.67 -2.68
C ASP A 232 -18.09 -8.64 -1.69
N PRO A 233 -17.44 -9.05 -0.61
CA PRO A 233 -17.95 -10.07 0.31
C PRO A 233 -19.22 -9.65 1.06
N LYS A 234 -19.58 -8.35 1.04
CA LYS A 234 -20.80 -7.84 1.68
C LYS A 234 -21.95 -7.70 0.73
N THR A 235 -21.69 -7.30 -0.50
CA THR A 235 -22.74 -6.97 -1.48
C THR A 235 -22.83 -7.99 -2.59
N GLY A 236 -21.82 -8.84 -2.80
CA GLY A 236 -21.70 -9.75 -3.93
C GLY A 236 -21.51 -9.04 -5.27
N VAL A 237 -21.20 -7.73 -5.26
CA VAL A 237 -20.99 -6.98 -6.48
C VAL A 237 -19.58 -7.27 -7.02
N PRO A 238 -19.43 -7.63 -8.32
CA PRO A 238 -18.13 -7.79 -8.93
C PRO A 238 -17.30 -6.51 -8.89
N MET A 239 -16.10 -6.60 -8.35
CA MET A 239 -15.12 -5.52 -8.32
C MET A 239 -13.96 -5.87 -9.23
N CYS A 240 -13.63 -4.98 -10.18
CA CYS A 240 -12.44 -5.14 -11.01
C CYS A 240 -11.19 -4.94 -10.14
N LEU A 241 -10.36 -5.96 -10.05
CA LEU A 241 -9.14 -5.97 -9.25
C LEU A 241 -8.00 -5.29 -10.01
N LYS A 242 -7.51 -4.17 -9.49
CA LYS A 242 -6.47 -3.34 -10.13
C LYS A 242 -5.06 -3.62 -9.60
N VAL A 243 -4.96 -3.94 -8.33
CA VAL A 243 -3.69 -4.27 -7.66
C VAL A 243 -3.91 -5.40 -6.68
N MET A 244 -3.04 -6.38 -6.70
CA MET A 244 -2.93 -7.41 -5.66
C MET A 244 -1.73 -7.06 -4.79
N HIS A 245 -1.91 -7.07 -3.47
CA HIS A 245 -0.87 -6.73 -2.52
C HIS A 245 -0.66 -7.85 -1.51
N GLN A 246 0.55 -8.37 -1.44
CA GLN A 246 0.99 -9.34 -0.45
C GLN A 246 1.56 -8.61 0.77
N ALA A 247 0.71 -7.96 1.56
CA ALA A 247 1.17 -7.15 2.67
C ALA A 247 1.91 -7.94 3.77
N GLY A 248 3.07 -7.43 4.20
CA GLY A 248 3.82 -7.87 5.38
C GLY A 248 5.16 -8.55 5.13
N GLY A 249 6.23 -7.79 5.26
CA GLY A 249 7.60 -8.25 5.03
C GLY A 249 8.01 -9.53 5.80
N ALA A 250 7.50 -9.74 7.03
CA ALA A 250 7.75 -10.98 7.77
C ALA A 250 7.01 -12.19 7.17
N ALA A 251 5.80 -11.96 6.62
CA ALA A 251 5.05 -12.99 5.92
C ALA A 251 5.68 -13.30 4.56
N ALA A 252 6.12 -12.29 3.81
CA ALA A 252 6.86 -12.49 2.56
C ALA A 252 8.13 -13.30 2.77
N ALA A 253 8.92 -13.00 3.79
CA ALA A 253 10.10 -13.78 4.15
C ALA A 253 9.78 -15.23 4.52
N LYS A 254 8.63 -15.47 5.19
CA LYS A 254 8.14 -16.82 5.49
C LYS A 254 7.71 -17.54 4.22
N LEU A 255 6.94 -16.88 3.35
CA LEU A 255 6.47 -17.45 2.09
C LEU A 255 7.62 -17.84 1.16
N ASN A 256 8.67 -17.02 1.10
CA ASN A 256 9.83 -17.36 0.31
C ASN A 256 10.53 -18.62 0.83
N ARG A 257 10.69 -18.74 2.15
CA ARG A 257 11.27 -19.95 2.77
C ARG A 257 10.40 -21.20 2.57
N GLU A 258 9.08 -21.05 2.60
CA GLU A 258 8.13 -22.17 2.54
C GLU A 258 7.73 -22.53 1.10
N HIS A 259 7.69 -21.55 0.20
CA HIS A 259 7.12 -21.70 -1.14
C HIS A 259 8.05 -21.24 -2.27
N GLY A 260 9.21 -20.68 -2.00
CA GLY A 260 10.13 -20.22 -3.05
C GLY A 260 9.79 -18.84 -3.63
N GLY A 261 9.06 -18.02 -2.90
CA GLY A 261 8.72 -16.65 -3.25
C GLY A 261 7.26 -16.40 -3.62
N LEU A 262 6.93 -15.14 -3.89
CA LEU A 262 5.56 -14.71 -4.17
C LEU A 262 4.93 -15.47 -5.34
N ARG A 263 5.66 -15.59 -6.44
CA ARG A 263 5.15 -16.26 -7.65
C ARG A 263 4.83 -17.73 -7.42
N GLU A 264 5.70 -18.45 -6.72
CA GLU A 264 5.48 -19.87 -6.43
C GLU A 264 4.34 -20.06 -5.44
N TRP A 265 4.22 -19.15 -4.48
CA TRP A 265 3.09 -19.16 -3.57
C TRP A 265 1.76 -18.87 -4.28
N MET A 266 1.70 -17.89 -5.19
CA MET A 266 0.49 -17.60 -5.96
C MET A 266 -0.05 -18.84 -6.70
N LYS A 267 0.83 -19.71 -7.19
CA LYS A 267 0.45 -20.98 -7.83
C LYS A 267 -0.30 -21.94 -6.90
N THR A 268 -0.15 -21.79 -5.60
CA THR A 268 -0.80 -22.67 -4.61
C THR A 268 -2.17 -22.18 -4.16
N VAL A 269 -2.47 -20.88 -4.37
CA VAL A 269 -3.68 -20.25 -3.83
C VAL A 269 -4.60 -19.66 -4.88
N ILE A 270 -4.10 -19.43 -6.09
CA ILE A 270 -4.87 -18.82 -7.20
C ILE A 270 -5.25 -19.92 -8.20
N ALA A 271 -6.48 -19.90 -8.69
CA ALA A 271 -6.95 -20.82 -9.73
C ALA A 271 -6.16 -20.65 -11.04
N GLU A 272 -6.15 -21.67 -11.89
CA GLU A 272 -5.30 -21.70 -13.08
C GLU A 272 -5.57 -20.55 -14.05
N GLU A 273 -6.82 -20.21 -14.32
CA GLU A 273 -7.18 -19.15 -15.27
C GLU A 273 -6.74 -17.76 -14.80
N PRO A 274 -7.03 -17.29 -13.58
CA PRO A 274 -6.47 -16.05 -13.05
C PRO A 274 -4.94 -16.05 -12.98
N LEU A 275 -4.31 -17.19 -12.67
CA LEU A 275 -2.87 -17.32 -12.64
C LEU A 275 -2.26 -17.15 -14.05
N GLN A 276 -2.89 -17.68 -15.09
CA GLN A 276 -2.47 -17.45 -16.48
C GLN A 276 -2.55 -15.96 -16.85
N TYR A 277 -3.61 -15.28 -16.42
CA TYR A 277 -3.73 -13.83 -16.61
C TYR A 277 -2.59 -13.08 -15.90
N ILE A 278 -2.30 -13.39 -14.63
CA ILE A 278 -1.21 -12.78 -13.88
C ILE A 278 0.13 -13.03 -14.58
N ASN A 279 0.39 -14.25 -15.04
CA ASN A 279 1.60 -14.58 -15.78
C ASN A 279 1.73 -13.74 -17.06
N LYS A 280 0.63 -13.50 -17.78
CA LYS A 280 0.60 -12.65 -18.98
C LYS A 280 1.06 -11.22 -18.68
N VAL A 281 0.56 -10.61 -17.60
CA VAL A 281 0.86 -9.21 -17.27
C VAL A 281 2.18 -9.01 -16.55
N THR A 282 2.76 -10.07 -15.99
CA THR A 282 4.06 -10.03 -15.27
C THR A 282 5.25 -10.51 -16.13
N SER A 283 5.02 -10.88 -17.38
CA SER A 283 6.04 -11.42 -18.30
C SER A 283 7.04 -10.40 -18.81
#